data_753f05cd729b58c5cd296306d23b865e
#
_entry.id   753f05cd729b58c5cd296306d23b865e
#
_cell.length_a   1.000
_cell.length_b   1.000
_cell.length_c   1.000
_cell.angle_alpha   90.00
_cell.angle_beta   90.00
_cell.angle_gamma   90.00
#
_symmetry.space_group_name_H-M   'P 1'
#
loop_
_entity.id
_entity.type
_entity.pdbx_description
1 polymer ?
#
loop_
_entity_poly.entity_id
_entity_poly.type
_entity_poly.pdbx_seq_one_letter_code
_entity_poly.pdbx_strand_id
1 'polypeptide(L)'
;MNGSRDSAVCTLTRGQAAVGAALVMASVLLLRFELMTFAIILAAAVTLGYAVLGSFKTVLTVNALRRGPVRVPRHELEGLGGWRPTYTVLVPLYREAEVVRNLVASLRQLDYPPDRLQILLLCEADDTATLEALWSARLTPPFEVVLVDPSYPRTKPKVCNLGLERASGRYLVVYDAEDRPEPDQLKKAVAAFRKLPRSVICLQARLEYRNPQTNLLTRLFAAEYGTFYDMLLPSLARHRLPVPLGGTSNHFRTAALRDLGGWDPYNVTEDLDLGMWIGRRGWRVEVLDSVTWEEANSRVGNWLRQRSRWLKGYIQTYLVHMRSPLRLRRELGTRNFLAFQMLVGATPVAALINPLLWGLTAAYVVTGSSFIAHLFPSSVFYVGIVSMVIGNFVFIYYLVTGCMLLSHHRNAKWMLLAPLYWLLMSIAAWKAVIQLMARPHYWEKTSHGLVAEEERAIEATPGDWRPHVLDGELPRNGLAGGHQAAASAAARDRKRAVSGGFQ
;
A
#
# COMPACT_ATOMS: atom_id res chain seq x y z
N MET A 1 8.80 -12.00 18.01
CA MET A 1 7.90 -13.12 17.65
C MET A 1 8.27 -14.36 18.45
N ASN A 2 7.35 -14.93 19.21
CA ASN A 2 7.64 -16.08 20.07
C ASN A 2 7.66 -17.38 19.26
N GLY A 3 8.83 -17.73 18.73
CA GLY A 3 9.09 -19.05 18.15
C GLY A 3 8.45 -19.30 16.78
N SER A 4 8.76 -20.45 16.19
CA SER A 4 8.28 -20.91 14.86
C SER A 4 6.77 -21.02 14.71
N ARG A 5 6.01 -20.98 15.83
CA ARG A 5 4.54 -21.09 15.83
C ARG A 5 3.83 -19.84 15.29
N ASP A 6 4.46 -18.68 15.34
CA ASP A 6 3.88 -17.40 14.94
C ASP A 6 4.48 -16.85 13.65
N SER A 7 5.35 -17.61 12.97
CA SER A 7 6.02 -17.24 11.72
C SER A 7 5.47 -17.99 10.52
N ALA A 8 5.50 -17.38 9.33
CA ALA A 8 5.13 -17.99 8.06
C ALA A 8 6.10 -19.09 7.59
N VAL A 9 7.20 -19.37 8.33
CA VAL A 9 8.09 -20.50 8.04
C VAL A 9 7.35 -21.82 7.84
N CYS A 10 6.25 -22.00 8.58
CA CYS A 10 5.31 -23.08 8.35
C CYS A 10 3.98 -22.46 7.91
N THR A 11 3.74 -22.30 6.62
CA THR A 11 2.54 -21.60 6.12
C THR A 11 1.25 -22.31 6.49
N LEU A 12 1.21 -23.64 6.38
CA LEU A 12 0.03 -24.47 6.67
C LEU A 12 0.38 -25.53 7.73
N THR A 13 -0.30 -25.48 8.87
CA THR A 13 -0.10 -26.49 9.92
C THR A 13 -0.83 -27.80 9.59
N ARG A 14 -0.37 -28.92 10.18
CA ARG A 14 -1.05 -30.23 10.02
C ARG A 14 -2.53 -30.19 10.41
N GLY A 15 -2.87 -29.44 11.46
CA GLY A 15 -4.26 -29.26 11.89
C GLY A 15 -5.09 -28.50 10.86
N GLN A 16 -4.57 -27.43 10.30
CA GLN A 16 -5.25 -26.68 9.21
C GLN A 16 -5.41 -27.54 7.97
N ALA A 17 -4.37 -28.32 7.60
CA ALA A 17 -4.44 -29.24 6.47
C ALA A 17 -5.50 -30.32 6.69
N ALA A 18 -5.58 -30.88 7.92
CA ALA A 18 -6.60 -31.88 8.27
C ALA A 18 -8.03 -31.30 8.20
N VAL A 19 -8.22 -30.06 8.72
CA VAL A 19 -9.52 -29.36 8.62
C VAL A 19 -9.86 -29.08 7.16
N GLY A 20 -8.89 -28.61 6.35
CA GLY A 20 -9.08 -28.41 4.91
C GLY A 20 -9.46 -29.70 4.18
N ALA A 21 -8.76 -30.80 4.45
CA ALA A 21 -9.08 -32.11 3.87
C ALA A 21 -10.48 -32.60 4.30
N ALA A 22 -10.85 -32.42 5.57
CA ALA A 22 -12.18 -32.79 6.06
C ALA A 22 -13.30 -31.97 5.39
N LEU A 23 -13.07 -30.65 5.18
CA LEU A 23 -14.01 -29.79 4.45
C LEU A 23 -14.16 -30.22 2.99
N VAL A 24 -13.04 -30.51 2.30
CA VAL A 24 -13.07 -31.03 0.93
C VAL A 24 -13.82 -32.34 0.85
N MET A 25 -13.53 -33.29 1.76
CA MET A 25 -14.23 -34.59 1.81
C MET A 25 -15.72 -34.42 2.08
N ALA A 26 -16.10 -33.58 3.03
CA ALA A 26 -17.51 -33.27 3.31
C ALA A 26 -18.20 -32.65 2.07
N SER A 27 -17.51 -31.73 1.38
CA SER A 27 -18.02 -31.12 0.15
C SER A 27 -18.22 -32.16 -0.95
N VAL A 28 -17.28 -33.11 -1.16
CA VAL A 28 -17.38 -34.20 -2.13
C VAL A 28 -18.54 -35.13 -1.79
N LEU A 29 -18.71 -35.47 -0.53
CA LEU A 29 -19.82 -36.29 -0.07
C LEU A 29 -21.18 -35.62 -0.31
N LEU A 30 -21.30 -34.34 0.03
CA LEU A 30 -22.51 -33.53 -0.20
C LEU A 30 -22.81 -33.41 -1.70
N LEU A 31 -21.80 -33.17 -2.54
CA LEU A 31 -21.94 -33.16 -4.01
C LEU A 31 -22.43 -34.50 -4.54
N ARG A 32 -22.02 -35.61 -3.93
CA ARG A 32 -22.40 -36.97 -4.37
C ARG A 32 -23.86 -37.30 -4.06
N PHE A 33 -24.37 -36.84 -2.92
CA PHE A 33 -25.70 -37.22 -2.44
C PHE A 33 -26.76 -36.14 -2.66
N GLU A 34 -26.39 -34.82 -2.55
CA GLU A 34 -27.32 -33.71 -2.57
C GLU A 34 -26.74 -32.50 -3.35
N LEU A 35 -26.37 -32.75 -4.63
CA LEU A 35 -25.71 -31.77 -5.49
C LEU A 35 -26.40 -30.40 -5.51
N MET A 36 -27.73 -30.41 -5.71
CA MET A 36 -28.48 -29.14 -5.86
C MET A 36 -28.54 -28.39 -4.53
N THR A 37 -28.84 -29.06 -3.42
CA THR A 37 -28.89 -28.45 -2.09
C THR A 37 -27.55 -27.86 -1.68
N PHE A 38 -26.44 -28.59 -1.93
CA PHE A 38 -25.09 -28.09 -1.66
C PHE A 38 -24.77 -26.84 -2.52
N ALA A 39 -25.08 -26.89 -3.81
CA ALA A 39 -24.81 -25.78 -4.71
C ALA A 39 -25.61 -24.51 -4.34
N ILE A 40 -26.87 -24.65 -3.93
CA ILE A 40 -27.70 -23.55 -3.43
C ILE A 40 -27.11 -22.95 -2.15
N ILE A 41 -26.72 -23.79 -1.17
CA ILE A 41 -26.09 -23.33 0.07
C ILE A 41 -24.79 -22.57 -0.23
N LEU A 42 -23.97 -23.08 -1.12
CA LEU A 42 -22.73 -22.42 -1.53
C LEU A 42 -23.01 -21.09 -2.22
N ALA A 43 -23.95 -21.02 -3.16
CA ALA A 43 -24.35 -19.80 -3.83
C ALA A 43 -24.88 -18.75 -2.83
N ALA A 44 -25.71 -19.18 -1.87
CA ALA A 44 -26.24 -18.32 -0.82
C ALA A 44 -25.10 -17.78 0.09
N ALA A 45 -24.19 -18.65 0.53
CA ALA A 45 -23.04 -18.28 1.37
C ALA A 45 -22.12 -17.28 0.67
N VAL A 46 -21.81 -17.51 -0.60
CA VAL A 46 -21.00 -16.59 -1.43
C VAL A 46 -21.73 -15.25 -1.58
N THR A 47 -23.00 -15.26 -1.95
CA THR A 47 -23.81 -14.04 -2.13
C THR A 47 -23.88 -13.22 -0.84
N LEU A 48 -24.13 -13.86 0.29
CA LEU A 48 -24.13 -13.20 1.59
C LEU A 48 -22.74 -12.66 1.95
N GLY A 49 -21.69 -13.41 1.68
CA GLY A 49 -20.30 -12.98 1.87
C GLY A 49 -19.97 -11.70 1.09
N TYR A 50 -20.40 -11.60 -0.16
CA TYR A 50 -20.25 -10.39 -0.97
C TYR A 50 -21.07 -9.22 -0.44
N ALA A 51 -22.31 -9.45 -0.01
CA ALA A 51 -23.15 -8.42 0.59
C ALA A 51 -22.51 -7.84 1.88
N VAL A 52 -22.00 -8.71 2.74
CA VAL A 52 -21.32 -8.30 3.98
C VAL A 52 -20.02 -7.55 3.68
N LEU A 53 -19.19 -8.07 2.77
CA LEU A 53 -17.92 -7.43 2.37
C LEU A 53 -18.16 -6.05 1.73
N GLY A 54 -19.14 -5.96 0.83
CA GLY A 54 -19.54 -4.71 0.18
C GLY A 54 -20.03 -3.69 1.20
N SER A 55 -20.92 -4.09 2.12
CA SER A 55 -21.42 -3.24 3.19
C SER A 55 -20.31 -2.76 4.11
N PHE A 56 -19.39 -3.65 4.51
CA PHE A 56 -18.24 -3.31 5.33
C PHE A 56 -17.34 -2.26 4.64
N LYS A 57 -16.99 -2.46 3.38
CA LYS A 57 -16.22 -1.49 2.60
C LYS A 57 -16.96 -0.16 2.45
N THR A 58 -18.26 -0.18 2.17
CA THR A 58 -19.09 1.02 2.06
C THR A 58 -19.08 1.85 3.34
N VAL A 59 -19.28 1.21 4.49
CA VAL A 59 -19.23 1.88 5.80
C VAL A 59 -17.87 2.53 6.05
N LEU A 60 -16.78 1.83 5.75
CA LEU A 60 -15.43 2.38 5.90
C LEU A 60 -15.20 3.60 5.03
N THR A 61 -15.69 3.60 3.79
CA THR A 61 -15.51 4.73 2.87
C THR A 61 -16.33 5.95 3.25
N VAL A 62 -17.61 5.77 3.52
CA VAL A 62 -18.46 6.89 3.97
C VAL A 62 -17.82 7.54 5.22
N ASN A 63 -17.24 6.74 6.11
CA ASN A 63 -16.55 7.26 7.29
C ASN A 63 -15.21 7.92 6.97
N ALA A 64 -14.51 7.50 5.92
CA ALA A 64 -13.25 8.11 5.48
C ALA A 64 -13.44 9.58 5.06
N LEU A 65 -14.55 9.91 4.41
CA LEU A 65 -14.87 11.27 3.97
C LEU A 65 -15.03 12.27 5.14
N ARG A 66 -15.22 11.77 6.37
CA ARG A 66 -15.43 12.62 7.57
C ARG A 66 -14.13 13.03 8.26
N ARG A 67 -13.03 12.31 8.10
CA ARG A 67 -11.75 12.60 8.74
C ARG A 67 -10.61 11.89 7.99
N GLY A 68 -9.74 12.68 7.38
CA GLY A 68 -8.55 12.22 6.67
C GLY A 68 -7.38 11.84 7.59
N PRO A 69 -6.17 11.69 7.03
CA PRO A 69 -4.92 11.42 7.72
C PRO A 69 -4.59 12.46 8.81
N VAL A 70 -3.65 12.10 9.68
CA VAL A 70 -3.15 13.00 10.75
C VAL A 70 -2.36 14.13 10.11
N ARG A 71 -2.92 15.34 10.19
CA ARG A 71 -2.29 16.57 9.71
C ARG A 71 -1.40 17.19 10.75
N VAL A 72 -0.23 17.64 10.30
CA VAL A 72 0.72 18.39 11.12
C VAL A 72 0.84 19.80 10.53
N PRO A 73 0.28 20.82 11.16
CA PRO A 73 0.38 22.21 10.72
C PRO A 73 1.82 22.72 10.77
N ARG A 74 2.17 23.70 9.91
CA ARG A 74 3.52 24.26 9.83
C ARG A 74 4.06 24.80 11.15
N HIS A 75 3.22 25.52 11.92
CA HIS A 75 3.62 26.06 13.22
C HIS A 75 4.07 24.99 14.22
N GLU A 76 3.62 23.75 14.06
CA GLU A 76 4.04 22.61 14.88
C GLU A 76 5.38 22.05 14.47
N LEU A 77 5.71 22.11 13.17
CA LEU A 77 7.04 21.78 12.67
C LEU A 77 8.07 22.80 13.18
N GLU A 78 7.70 24.08 13.17
CA GLU A 78 8.49 25.16 13.73
C GLU A 78 8.60 25.05 15.26
N GLY A 79 7.49 24.72 15.94
CA GLY A 79 7.40 24.50 17.39
C GLY A 79 8.11 23.24 17.89
N LEU A 80 8.73 22.43 17.04
CA LEU A 80 9.63 21.36 17.48
C LEU A 80 10.90 21.95 18.13
N GLY A 81 11.25 23.20 17.83
CA GLY A 81 12.43 23.89 18.38
C GLY A 81 13.70 23.07 18.15
N GLY A 82 14.54 22.96 19.18
CA GLY A 82 15.73 22.12 19.18
C GLY A 82 15.47 20.60 19.42
N TRP A 83 14.22 20.19 19.68
CA TRP A 83 13.93 18.78 19.95
C TRP A 83 13.87 17.98 18.65
N ARG A 84 15.00 17.39 18.29
CA ARG A 84 15.17 16.52 17.13
C ARG A 84 15.76 15.20 17.62
N PRO A 85 14.90 14.20 17.95
CA PRO A 85 15.39 12.88 18.34
C PRO A 85 16.12 12.22 17.16
N THR A 86 17.08 11.36 17.45
CA THR A 86 17.75 10.58 16.40
C THR A 86 16.71 9.76 15.63
N TYR A 87 16.84 9.77 14.31
CA TYR A 87 15.97 9.06 13.37
C TYR A 87 16.79 8.08 12.54
N THR A 88 16.34 6.82 12.43
CA THR A 88 16.97 5.85 11.55
C THR A 88 16.09 5.63 10.32
N VAL A 89 16.72 5.67 9.15
CA VAL A 89 16.13 5.32 7.86
C VAL A 89 16.73 3.98 7.42
N LEU A 90 15.92 2.97 7.20
CA LEU A 90 16.35 1.69 6.62
C LEU A 90 16.00 1.67 5.14
N VAL A 91 16.97 1.31 4.31
CA VAL A 91 16.79 1.15 2.86
C VAL A 91 17.35 -0.20 2.45
N PRO A 92 16.51 -1.22 2.33
CA PRO A 92 16.93 -2.52 1.83
C PRO A 92 17.16 -2.46 0.31
N LEU A 93 18.32 -2.94 -0.14
CA LEU A 93 18.76 -2.92 -1.53
C LEU A 93 19.10 -4.34 -2.00
N TYR A 94 18.55 -4.73 -3.14
CA TYR A 94 18.89 -5.99 -3.79
C TYR A 94 18.70 -5.89 -5.30
N ARG A 95 19.81 -5.91 -6.05
CA ARG A 95 19.84 -5.72 -7.52
C ARG A 95 19.19 -4.42 -7.95
N GLU A 96 19.61 -3.30 -7.33
CA GLU A 96 19.04 -1.97 -7.50
C GLU A 96 20.09 -0.95 -7.99
N ALA A 97 21.17 -1.40 -8.66
CA ALA A 97 22.27 -0.54 -9.12
C ALA A 97 21.81 0.69 -9.92
N GLU A 98 20.78 0.52 -10.75
CA GLU A 98 20.29 1.59 -11.64
C GLU A 98 19.57 2.72 -10.88
N VAL A 99 18.97 2.44 -9.73
CA VAL A 99 18.20 3.42 -8.95
C VAL A 99 18.99 4.07 -7.82
N VAL A 100 20.19 3.54 -7.45
CA VAL A 100 21.03 4.04 -6.34
C VAL A 100 21.26 5.55 -6.43
N ARG A 101 21.59 6.07 -7.61
CA ARG A 101 21.87 7.50 -7.79
C ARG A 101 20.68 8.38 -7.44
N ASN A 102 19.49 8.00 -7.92
CA ASN A 102 18.24 8.72 -7.67
C ASN A 102 17.80 8.59 -6.22
N LEU A 103 17.95 7.42 -5.63
CA LEU A 103 17.71 7.14 -4.22
C LEU A 103 18.55 8.06 -3.31
N VAL A 104 19.87 8.07 -3.51
CA VAL A 104 20.78 8.91 -2.70
C VAL A 104 20.42 10.39 -2.85
N ALA A 105 20.09 10.84 -4.08
CA ALA A 105 19.66 12.22 -4.33
C ALA A 105 18.36 12.56 -3.60
N SER A 106 17.38 11.65 -3.58
CA SER A 106 16.12 11.80 -2.84
C SER A 106 16.35 11.86 -1.33
N LEU A 107 17.13 10.94 -0.77
CA LEU A 107 17.40 10.91 0.67
C LEU A 107 18.23 12.09 1.17
N ARG A 108 19.08 12.71 0.33
CA ARG A 108 19.78 13.96 0.64
C ARG A 108 18.85 15.18 0.75
N GLN A 109 17.64 15.09 0.20
CA GLN A 109 16.63 16.17 0.31
C GLN A 109 15.83 16.10 1.61
N LEU A 110 16.00 15.07 2.43
CA LEU A 110 15.33 14.98 3.73
C LEU A 110 15.72 16.15 4.62
N ASP A 111 14.73 16.94 5.01
CA ASP A 111 14.90 18.10 5.91
C ASP A 111 14.96 17.61 7.37
N TYR A 112 16.14 17.05 7.74
CA TYR A 112 16.41 16.57 9.09
C TYR A 112 17.88 16.82 9.43
N PRO A 113 18.23 17.20 10.70
CA PRO A 113 19.62 17.47 11.08
C PRO A 113 20.53 16.24 10.83
N PRO A 114 21.64 16.37 10.08
CA PRO A 114 22.50 15.25 9.73
C PRO A 114 23.11 14.53 10.95
N ASP A 115 23.37 15.26 12.04
CA ASP A 115 23.88 14.72 13.31
C ASP A 115 22.81 13.92 14.10
N ARG A 116 21.57 14.01 13.69
CA ARG A 116 20.42 13.28 14.26
C ARG A 116 19.78 12.29 13.29
N LEU A 117 20.41 12.07 12.14
CA LEU A 117 19.93 11.17 11.11
C LEU A 117 20.92 10.02 10.94
N GLN A 118 20.41 8.82 10.83
CA GLN A 118 21.16 7.61 10.48
C GLN A 118 20.46 6.97 9.29
N ILE A 119 21.14 6.83 8.17
CA ILE A 119 20.62 6.20 6.95
C ILE A 119 21.40 4.92 6.70
N LEU A 120 20.76 3.77 6.93
CA LEU A 120 21.33 2.46 6.73
C LEU A 120 20.92 1.91 5.35
N LEU A 121 21.89 1.87 4.43
CA LEU A 121 21.73 1.25 3.10
C LEU A 121 22.10 -0.24 3.24
N LEU A 122 21.09 -1.10 3.30
CA LEU A 122 21.23 -2.51 3.63
C LEU A 122 21.35 -3.32 2.34
N CYS A 123 22.55 -3.78 1.99
CA CYS A 123 22.82 -4.47 0.73
C CYS A 123 23.36 -5.88 0.97
N GLU A 124 22.88 -6.87 0.22
CA GLU A 124 23.42 -8.24 0.26
C GLU A 124 24.88 -8.23 -0.23
N ALA A 125 25.79 -8.92 0.47
CA ALA A 125 27.22 -8.86 0.21
C ALA A 125 27.63 -9.46 -1.15
N ASP A 126 26.78 -10.29 -1.75
CA ASP A 126 26.98 -10.87 -3.08
C ASP A 126 26.38 -10.03 -4.23
N ASP A 127 25.75 -8.91 -3.94
CA ASP A 127 25.21 -7.97 -4.95
C ASP A 127 26.26 -6.91 -5.34
N THR A 128 27.29 -7.38 -6.06
CA THR A 128 28.44 -6.55 -6.44
C THR A 128 28.04 -5.31 -7.24
N ALA A 129 27.07 -5.42 -8.16
CA ALA A 129 26.63 -4.30 -8.99
C ALA A 129 26.01 -3.16 -8.18
N THR A 130 25.16 -3.48 -7.20
CA THR A 130 24.57 -2.48 -6.32
C THR A 130 25.62 -1.87 -5.40
N LEU A 131 26.57 -2.67 -4.89
CA LEU A 131 27.67 -2.18 -4.06
C LEU A 131 28.60 -1.24 -4.82
N GLU A 132 28.97 -1.55 -6.06
CA GLU A 132 29.76 -0.67 -6.91
C GLU A 132 29.06 0.67 -7.16
N ALA A 133 27.74 0.65 -7.41
CA ALA A 133 26.94 1.86 -7.55
C ALA A 133 26.93 2.70 -6.25
N LEU A 134 26.81 2.06 -5.08
CA LEU A 134 26.88 2.73 -3.77
C LEU A 134 28.25 3.37 -3.52
N TRP A 135 29.35 2.67 -3.80
CA TRP A 135 30.70 3.21 -3.63
C TRP A 135 30.96 4.39 -4.59
N SER A 136 30.47 4.30 -5.82
CA SER A 136 30.56 5.38 -6.81
C SER A 136 29.79 6.63 -6.41
N ALA A 137 28.75 6.50 -5.56
CA ALA A 137 27.94 7.61 -5.08
C ALA A 137 28.65 8.51 -4.04
N ARG A 138 29.87 8.17 -3.62
CA ARG A 138 30.69 8.93 -2.64
C ARG A 138 29.86 9.34 -1.41
N LEU A 139 29.36 8.33 -0.72
CA LEU A 139 28.51 8.52 0.45
C LEU A 139 29.29 9.13 1.59
N THR A 140 28.69 10.09 2.27
CA THR A 140 29.20 10.75 3.48
C THR A 140 28.13 10.66 4.57
N PRO A 141 28.47 10.80 5.87
CA PRO A 141 27.43 10.86 6.89
C PRO A 141 26.27 11.80 6.51
N PRO A 142 25.01 11.42 6.76
CA PRO A 142 24.56 10.33 7.66
C PRO A 142 24.38 8.94 7.01
N PHE A 143 24.94 8.68 5.82
CA PHE A 143 24.82 7.40 5.13
C PHE A 143 25.81 6.36 5.65
N GLU A 144 25.33 5.15 5.85
CA GLU A 144 26.12 3.97 6.23
C GLU A 144 25.69 2.78 5.36
N VAL A 145 26.66 2.14 4.70
CA VAL A 145 26.43 0.90 3.95
C VAL A 145 26.60 -0.28 4.88
N VAL A 146 25.55 -1.09 5.01
CA VAL A 146 25.55 -2.30 5.84
C VAL A 146 25.52 -3.51 4.93
N LEU A 147 26.58 -4.31 4.98
CA LEU A 147 26.64 -5.57 4.26
C LEU A 147 25.86 -6.64 5.00
N VAL A 148 25.01 -7.33 4.26
CA VAL A 148 24.14 -8.41 4.76
C VAL A 148 24.65 -9.73 4.19
N ASP A 149 24.93 -10.70 5.05
CA ASP A 149 25.35 -12.03 4.61
C ASP A 149 24.24 -12.72 3.80
N PRO A 150 24.56 -13.25 2.61
CA PRO A 150 23.61 -13.96 1.77
C PRO A 150 23.20 -15.27 2.43
N SER A 151 22.04 -15.31 3.05
CA SER A 151 21.47 -16.49 3.70
C SER A 151 19.98 -16.62 3.44
N TYR A 152 19.44 -17.82 3.53
CA TYR A 152 18.01 -18.07 3.35
C TYR A 152 17.20 -17.71 4.62
N PRO A 153 16.01 -17.10 4.48
CA PRO A 153 15.38 -16.64 3.24
C PRO A 153 16.01 -15.32 2.76
N ARG A 154 16.14 -15.14 1.43
CA ARG A 154 16.57 -13.87 0.84
C ARG A 154 15.34 -12.97 0.66
N THR A 155 15.05 -12.16 1.67
CA THR A 155 13.85 -11.34 1.71
C THR A 155 14.12 -9.98 2.35
N LYS A 156 13.36 -8.98 1.95
CA LYS A 156 13.39 -7.63 2.51
C LYS A 156 13.25 -7.61 4.04
N PRO A 157 12.30 -8.33 4.66
CA PRO A 157 12.13 -8.32 6.12
C PRO A 157 13.34 -8.87 6.89
N LYS A 158 14.06 -9.88 6.36
CA LYS A 158 15.32 -10.35 6.98
C LYS A 158 16.34 -9.22 7.06
N VAL A 159 16.52 -8.53 5.94
CA VAL A 159 17.47 -7.42 5.83
C VAL A 159 17.06 -6.25 6.74
N CYS A 160 15.78 -5.93 6.78
CA CYS A 160 15.24 -4.89 7.68
C CYS A 160 15.43 -5.24 9.17
N ASN A 161 15.33 -6.53 9.55
CA ASN A 161 15.59 -6.95 10.94
C ASN A 161 17.03 -6.70 11.35
N LEU A 162 18.02 -6.98 10.48
CA LEU A 162 19.41 -6.65 10.74
C LEU A 162 19.60 -5.14 10.89
N GLY A 163 18.94 -4.34 10.04
CA GLY A 163 18.93 -2.89 10.16
C GLY A 163 18.30 -2.41 11.48
N LEU A 164 17.23 -3.07 11.95
CA LEU A 164 16.58 -2.77 13.22
C LEU A 164 17.51 -3.02 14.43
N GLU A 165 18.34 -4.06 14.39
CA GLU A 165 19.35 -4.32 15.42
C GLU A 165 20.36 -3.18 15.51
N ARG A 166 20.81 -2.63 14.37
CA ARG A 166 21.78 -1.53 14.27
C ARG A 166 21.18 -0.13 14.41
N ALA A 167 19.86 -0.02 14.37
CA ALA A 167 19.18 1.27 14.44
C ALA A 167 19.43 1.98 15.78
N SER A 168 19.98 3.18 15.77
CA SER A 168 20.19 4.02 16.94
C SER A 168 19.06 5.01 17.20
N GLY A 169 18.19 5.21 16.22
CA GLY A 169 17.14 6.20 16.25
C GLY A 169 16.01 5.85 17.23
N ARG A 170 15.49 6.89 17.90
CA ARG A 170 14.24 6.79 18.67
C ARG A 170 13.05 6.43 17.80
N TYR A 171 13.08 6.89 16.56
CA TYR A 171 12.13 6.56 15.50
C TYR A 171 12.87 5.93 14.32
N LEU A 172 12.16 5.11 13.60
CA LEU A 172 12.68 4.38 12.45
C LEU A 172 11.66 4.41 11.32
N VAL A 173 12.13 4.54 10.09
CA VAL A 173 11.30 4.39 8.87
C VAL A 173 11.98 3.45 7.90
N VAL A 174 11.20 2.72 7.11
CA VAL A 174 11.67 1.92 5.97
C VAL A 174 11.28 2.64 4.68
N TYR A 175 12.23 2.82 3.75
CA TYR A 175 12.00 3.28 2.40
C TYR A 175 12.49 2.24 1.39
N ASP A 176 11.76 2.08 0.29
CA ASP A 176 12.18 1.26 -0.84
C ASP A 176 13.13 2.06 -1.77
N ALA A 177 13.84 1.36 -2.65
CA ALA A 177 14.87 1.96 -3.48
C ALA A 177 14.36 3.03 -4.46
N GLU A 178 13.10 2.92 -4.89
CA GLU A 178 12.45 3.87 -5.79
C GLU A 178 11.70 5.03 -5.10
N ASP A 179 11.65 5.03 -3.78
CA ASP A 179 10.88 5.97 -3.00
C ASP A 179 11.41 7.41 -3.07
N ARG A 180 10.45 8.33 -3.14
CA ARG A 180 10.71 9.77 -3.02
C ARG A 180 9.80 10.36 -1.95
N PRO A 181 10.22 10.31 -0.68
CA PRO A 181 9.45 10.91 0.41
C PRO A 181 9.47 12.44 0.34
N GLU A 182 8.41 13.09 0.85
CA GLU A 182 8.44 14.53 1.09
C GLU A 182 9.62 14.91 1.98
N PRO A 183 10.32 16.03 1.70
CA PRO A 183 11.49 16.43 2.48
C PRO A 183 11.24 16.56 3.98
N ASP A 184 10.08 17.09 4.38
CA ASP A 184 9.70 17.33 5.78
C ASP A 184 9.01 16.13 6.46
N GLN A 185 8.93 14.97 5.79
CA GLN A 185 8.18 13.80 6.27
C GLN A 185 8.67 13.32 7.65
N LEU A 186 9.98 13.28 7.89
CA LEU A 186 10.53 12.88 9.20
C LEU A 186 10.12 13.85 10.31
N LYS A 187 10.13 15.16 10.03
CA LYS A 187 9.68 16.18 10.98
C LYS A 187 8.18 16.03 11.28
N LYS A 188 7.36 15.80 10.25
CA LYS A 188 5.92 15.52 10.40
C LYS A 188 5.68 14.31 11.28
N ALA A 189 6.42 13.20 11.05
CA ALA A 189 6.32 12.00 11.87
C ALA A 189 6.70 12.25 13.33
N VAL A 190 7.79 12.99 13.60
CA VAL A 190 8.21 13.37 14.97
C VAL A 190 7.13 14.20 15.66
N ALA A 191 6.59 15.23 14.99
CA ALA A 191 5.54 16.07 15.54
C ALA A 191 4.25 15.28 15.83
N ALA A 192 3.85 14.40 14.93
CA ALA A 192 2.70 13.53 15.12
C ALA A 192 2.90 12.57 16.30
N PHE A 193 4.06 11.90 16.40
CA PHE A 193 4.36 11.01 17.54
C PHE A 193 4.41 11.72 18.90
N ARG A 194 4.76 13.00 18.91
CA ARG A 194 4.77 13.81 20.15
C ARG A 194 3.36 14.01 20.69
N LYS A 195 2.36 14.18 19.82
CA LYS A 195 0.96 14.43 20.18
C LYS A 195 0.15 13.17 20.40
N LEU A 196 0.47 12.13 19.66
CA LEU A 196 -0.30 10.90 19.69
C LEU A 196 0.03 10.06 20.92
N PRO A 197 -0.94 9.31 21.46
CA PRO A 197 -0.72 8.44 22.60
C PRO A 197 0.41 7.44 22.33
N ARG A 198 1.08 6.96 23.38
CA ARG A 198 2.16 5.98 23.27
C ARG A 198 1.71 4.65 22.67
N SER A 199 0.42 4.35 22.71
CA SER A 199 -0.17 3.17 22.04
C SER A 199 -0.13 3.26 20.51
N VAL A 200 0.04 4.45 19.93
CA VAL A 200 0.32 4.62 18.49
C VAL A 200 1.81 4.40 18.29
N ILE A 201 2.16 3.24 17.74
CA ILE A 201 3.55 2.84 17.54
C ILE A 201 4.02 2.96 16.10
N CYS A 202 3.08 3.07 15.16
CA CYS A 202 3.36 3.20 13.75
C CYS A 202 2.54 4.35 13.13
N LEU A 203 3.19 5.10 12.24
CA LEU A 203 2.56 6.05 11.34
C LEU A 203 2.85 5.60 9.91
N GLN A 204 1.81 5.26 9.16
CA GLN A 204 1.92 4.98 7.74
C GLN A 204 1.80 6.30 6.97
N ALA A 205 2.83 6.71 6.23
CA ALA A 205 2.70 7.80 5.29
C ALA A 205 1.91 7.35 4.06
N ARG A 206 1.28 8.28 3.36
CA ARG A 206 0.52 7.98 2.14
C ARG A 206 1.47 7.66 1.00
N LEU A 207 1.09 6.70 0.17
CA LEU A 207 1.83 6.35 -1.03
C LEU A 207 1.06 6.83 -2.25
N GLU A 208 1.77 7.43 -3.20
CA GLU A 208 1.21 7.95 -4.44
C GLU A 208 2.13 7.63 -5.61
N TYR A 209 1.56 7.43 -6.80
CA TYR A 209 2.35 7.17 -8.01
C TYR A 209 2.67 8.45 -8.77
N ARG A 210 3.94 8.60 -9.17
CA ARG A 210 4.39 9.73 -10.01
C ARG A 210 4.05 9.58 -11.50
N ASN A 211 3.73 8.37 -11.97
CA ASN A 211 3.39 8.04 -13.35
C ASN A 211 1.93 7.57 -13.55
N PRO A 212 0.91 8.20 -12.92
CA PRO A 212 -0.46 7.70 -12.93
C PRO A 212 -1.16 7.79 -14.29
N GLN A 213 -0.54 8.44 -15.29
CA GLN A 213 -1.16 8.69 -16.59
C GLN A 213 -0.51 7.91 -17.75
N THR A 214 0.50 7.08 -17.49
CA THR A 214 1.25 6.35 -18.52
C THR A 214 0.34 5.48 -19.39
N ASN A 215 -0.56 4.69 -18.76
CA ASN A 215 -1.54 3.88 -19.47
C ASN A 215 -2.78 3.58 -18.61
N LEU A 216 -3.71 2.77 -19.11
CA LEU A 216 -4.93 2.41 -18.38
C LEU A 216 -4.61 1.68 -17.06
N LEU A 217 -3.63 0.79 -17.07
CA LEU A 217 -3.24 0.02 -15.88
C LEU A 217 -2.74 0.94 -14.75
N THR A 218 -1.86 1.88 -15.06
CA THR A 218 -1.32 2.85 -14.07
C THR A 218 -2.40 3.79 -13.55
N ARG A 219 -3.40 4.16 -14.38
CA ARG A 219 -4.55 4.99 -13.95
C ARG A 219 -5.41 4.28 -12.93
N LEU A 220 -5.76 3.01 -13.20
CA LEU A 220 -6.57 2.18 -12.29
C LEU A 220 -5.79 1.87 -11.01
N PHE A 221 -4.49 1.62 -11.13
CA PHE A 221 -3.62 1.34 -10.01
C PHE A 221 -3.44 2.58 -9.10
N ALA A 222 -3.26 3.76 -9.67
CA ALA A 222 -3.18 5.01 -8.89
C ALA A 222 -4.50 5.31 -8.16
N ALA A 223 -5.65 5.07 -8.79
CA ALA A 223 -6.96 5.24 -8.15
C ALA A 223 -7.13 4.27 -6.97
N GLU A 224 -6.69 3.02 -7.11
CA GLU A 224 -6.70 2.05 -6.03
C GLU A 224 -5.82 2.49 -4.85
N TYR A 225 -4.63 3.06 -5.11
CA TYR A 225 -3.74 3.59 -4.07
C TYR A 225 -4.39 4.76 -3.33
N GLY A 226 -4.97 5.74 -4.05
CA GLY A 226 -5.70 6.83 -3.43
C GLY A 226 -6.85 6.32 -2.56
N THR A 227 -7.60 5.34 -3.04
CA THR A 227 -8.66 4.70 -2.25
C THR A 227 -8.10 4.01 -1.01
N PHE A 228 -6.96 3.34 -1.13
CA PHE A 228 -6.36 2.60 -0.01
C PHE A 228 -5.74 3.53 1.03
N TYR A 229 -4.84 4.43 0.63
CA TYR A 229 -4.08 5.27 1.56
C TYR A 229 -4.83 6.50 2.06
N ASP A 230 -5.73 7.09 1.25
CA ASP A 230 -6.47 8.30 1.63
C ASP A 230 -7.85 8.03 2.22
N MET A 231 -8.41 6.82 2.02
CA MET A 231 -9.75 6.48 2.48
C MET A 231 -9.77 5.29 3.42
N LEU A 232 -9.28 4.12 2.97
CA LEU A 232 -9.41 2.88 3.74
C LEU A 232 -8.56 2.91 5.00
N LEU A 233 -7.24 3.16 4.89
CA LEU A 233 -6.34 3.14 6.04
C LEU A 233 -6.71 4.19 7.11
N PRO A 234 -7.01 5.47 6.78
CA PRO A 234 -7.45 6.46 7.76
C PRO A 234 -8.76 6.05 8.45
N SER A 235 -9.69 5.42 7.70
CA SER A 235 -10.93 4.92 8.27
C SER A 235 -10.70 3.78 9.26
N LEU A 236 -9.85 2.82 8.92
CA LEU A 236 -9.46 1.73 9.81
C LEU A 236 -8.80 2.24 11.08
N ALA A 237 -7.83 3.14 10.97
CA ALA A 237 -7.12 3.76 12.08
C ALA A 237 -8.09 4.50 13.02
N ARG A 238 -8.98 5.33 12.45
CA ARG A 238 -10.02 6.04 13.20
C ARG A 238 -10.90 5.11 14.03
N HIS A 239 -11.30 3.99 13.44
CA HIS A 239 -12.13 3.00 14.09
C HIS A 239 -11.33 2.03 14.96
N ARG A 240 -10.03 2.22 15.14
CA ARG A 240 -9.13 1.34 15.90
C ARG A 240 -9.21 -0.12 15.45
N LEU A 241 -9.40 -0.32 14.14
CA LEU A 241 -9.35 -1.63 13.51
C LEU A 241 -7.90 -1.98 13.16
N PRO A 242 -7.56 -3.26 12.96
CA PRO A 242 -6.26 -3.64 12.44
C PRO A 242 -6.00 -2.98 11.09
N VAL A 243 -4.82 -2.37 10.93
CA VAL A 243 -4.46 -1.63 9.73
C VAL A 243 -3.45 -2.45 8.93
N PRO A 244 -3.77 -2.86 7.69
CA PRO A 244 -2.79 -3.47 6.80
C PRO A 244 -1.78 -2.39 6.38
N LEU A 245 -0.52 -2.53 6.79
CA LEU A 245 0.52 -1.58 6.42
C LEU A 245 0.91 -1.75 4.95
N GLY A 246 1.38 -0.68 4.32
CA GLY A 246 2.08 -0.74 3.05
C GLY A 246 3.54 -1.15 3.24
N GLY A 247 4.23 -1.52 2.14
CA GLY A 247 5.60 -2.03 2.18
C GLY A 247 6.67 -1.02 2.55
N THR A 248 6.34 0.27 2.51
CA THR A 248 7.29 1.36 2.70
C THR A 248 6.65 2.52 3.47
N SER A 249 7.49 3.50 3.86
CA SER A 249 7.07 4.73 4.53
C SER A 249 6.31 4.50 5.84
N ASN A 250 6.67 3.41 6.51
CA ASN A 250 6.20 3.07 7.85
C ASN A 250 7.15 3.65 8.88
N HIS A 251 6.70 4.66 9.61
CA HIS A 251 7.45 5.27 10.69
C HIS A 251 7.09 4.60 12.02
N PHE A 252 8.08 4.09 12.72
CA PHE A 252 7.88 3.34 13.97
C PHE A 252 8.49 4.03 15.18
N ARG A 253 7.92 3.80 16.36
CA ARG A 253 8.67 3.91 17.61
C ARG A 253 9.60 2.70 17.68
N THR A 254 10.91 2.91 17.53
CA THR A 254 11.91 1.84 17.38
C THR A 254 11.85 0.80 18.51
N ALA A 255 11.71 1.26 19.76
CA ALA A 255 11.60 0.35 20.91
C ALA A 255 10.39 -0.58 20.78
N ALA A 256 9.22 -0.05 20.41
CA ALA A 256 8.01 -0.85 20.25
C ALA A 256 8.13 -1.87 19.10
N LEU A 257 8.80 -1.49 17.99
CA LEU A 257 9.07 -2.43 16.90
C LEU A 257 10.00 -3.57 17.32
N ARG A 258 11.03 -3.26 18.15
CA ARG A 258 11.89 -4.28 18.77
C ARG A 258 11.11 -5.21 19.72
N ASP A 259 10.20 -4.67 20.53
CA ASP A 259 9.33 -5.45 21.42
C ASP A 259 8.38 -6.38 20.64
N LEU A 260 7.98 -6.01 19.42
CA LEU A 260 7.26 -6.90 18.50
C LEU A 260 8.14 -8.03 17.93
N GLY A 261 9.46 -7.84 17.91
CA GLY A 261 10.42 -8.74 17.31
C GLY A 261 10.68 -8.48 15.82
N GLY A 262 10.36 -7.27 15.33
CA GLY A 262 10.55 -6.88 13.94
C GLY A 262 9.56 -7.54 12.97
N TRP A 263 10.02 -7.84 11.76
CA TRP A 263 9.23 -8.43 10.67
C TRP A 263 9.44 -9.94 10.56
N ASP A 264 8.43 -10.69 10.10
CA ASP A 264 8.60 -12.11 9.78
C ASP A 264 9.39 -12.30 8.47
N PRO A 265 10.61 -12.89 8.51
CA PRO A 265 11.42 -13.07 7.30
C PRO A 265 10.80 -13.98 6.25
N TYR A 266 9.85 -14.82 6.61
CA TYR A 266 9.22 -15.82 5.75
C TYR A 266 7.88 -15.38 5.16
N ASN A 267 7.32 -14.24 5.63
CA ASN A 267 6.10 -13.68 5.06
C ASN A 267 6.42 -12.79 3.87
N VAL A 268 5.73 -12.98 2.75
CA VAL A 268 5.97 -12.19 1.52
C VAL A 268 5.21 -10.85 1.50
N THR A 269 4.41 -10.57 2.54
CA THR A 269 3.83 -9.26 2.89
C THR A 269 4.00 -9.07 4.40
N GLU A 270 5.23 -8.92 4.80
CA GLU A 270 5.66 -8.73 6.18
C GLU A 270 5.07 -7.49 6.84
N ASP A 271 4.75 -6.50 6.02
CA ASP A 271 4.09 -5.24 6.34
C ASP A 271 2.64 -5.45 6.78
N LEU A 272 1.85 -6.14 5.96
CA LEU A 272 0.49 -6.54 6.30
C LEU A 272 0.47 -7.36 7.61
N ASP A 273 1.36 -8.35 7.72
CA ASP A 273 1.48 -9.22 8.90
C ASP A 273 1.80 -8.42 10.15
N LEU A 274 2.79 -7.51 10.05
CA LEU A 274 3.17 -6.62 11.15
C LEU A 274 2.00 -5.72 11.59
N GLY A 275 1.21 -5.19 10.64
CA GLY A 275 0.00 -4.42 10.95
C GLY A 275 -1.00 -5.21 11.79
N MET A 276 -1.18 -6.51 11.49
CA MET A 276 -2.02 -7.40 12.28
C MET A 276 -1.44 -7.67 13.67
N TRP A 277 -0.11 -7.87 13.79
CA TRP A 277 0.57 -8.04 15.07
C TRP A 277 0.45 -6.81 15.98
N ILE A 278 0.56 -5.61 15.41
CA ILE A 278 0.32 -4.34 16.14
C ILE A 278 -1.08 -4.35 16.75
N GLY A 279 -2.11 -4.71 15.97
CA GLY A 279 -3.48 -4.82 16.45
C GLY A 279 -3.66 -5.88 17.56
N ARG A 280 -3.04 -7.05 17.43
CA ARG A 280 -3.09 -8.14 18.43
C ARG A 280 -2.47 -7.75 19.78
N ARG A 281 -1.49 -6.85 19.78
CA ARG A 281 -0.87 -6.29 21.01
C ARG A 281 -1.67 -5.14 21.60
N GLY A 282 -2.83 -4.78 21.02
CA GLY A 282 -3.64 -3.64 21.45
C GLY A 282 -3.00 -2.28 21.09
N TRP A 283 -1.96 -2.29 20.28
CA TRP A 283 -1.33 -1.09 19.78
C TRP A 283 -2.03 -0.58 18.52
N ARG A 284 -1.65 0.62 18.07
CA ARG A 284 -2.37 1.33 17.02
C ARG A 284 -1.43 1.81 15.93
N VAL A 285 -1.99 1.89 14.74
CA VAL A 285 -1.42 2.58 13.58
C VAL A 285 -2.27 3.81 13.31
N GLU A 286 -1.64 4.91 12.94
CA GLU A 286 -2.31 6.07 12.36
C GLU A 286 -1.73 6.36 10.97
N VAL A 287 -2.44 7.12 10.15
CA VAL A 287 -1.98 7.51 8.82
C VAL A 287 -1.50 8.96 8.87
N LEU A 288 -0.27 9.19 8.43
CA LEU A 288 0.35 10.52 8.40
C LEU A 288 -0.01 11.24 7.11
N ASP A 289 -0.39 12.51 7.20
CA ASP A 289 -0.59 13.38 6.02
C ASP A 289 0.77 13.87 5.48
N SER A 290 1.47 12.94 4.88
CA SER A 290 2.71 13.15 4.14
C SER A 290 2.81 12.09 3.05
N VAL A 291 3.36 12.44 1.89
CA VAL A 291 3.38 11.59 0.71
C VAL A 291 4.78 11.03 0.46
N THR A 292 4.83 9.79 0.06
CA THR A 292 5.98 9.18 -0.60
C THR A 292 5.56 8.77 -2.00
N TRP A 293 6.29 9.24 -2.99
CA TRP A 293 6.02 8.92 -4.39
C TRP A 293 6.78 7.69 -4.82
N GLU A 294 6.04 6.76 -5.44
CA GLU A 294 6.53 5.52 -6.04
C GLU A 294 6.34 5.51 -7.55
N GLU A 295 6.76 4.42 -8.21
CA GLU A 295 6.51 4.17 -9.62
C GLU A 295 5.47 3.05 -9.80
N ALA A 296 4.34 3.37 -10.49
CA ALA A 296 3.34 2.36 -10.82
C ALA A 296 3.85 1.44 -11.95
N ASN A 297 3.63 0.14 -11.80
CA ASN A 297 3.91 -0.82 -12.86
C ASN A 297 3.07 -0.54 -14.11
N SER A 298 3.73 -0.18 -15.22
CA SER A 298 3.10 0.07 -16.52
C SER A 298 2.90 -1.20 -17.36
N ARG A 299 3.63 -2.28 -17.07
CA ARG A 299 3.59 -3.55 -17.81
C ARG A 299 2.75 -4.60 -17.07
N VAL A 300 1.74 -5.16 -17.74
CA VAL A 300 0.80 -6.15 -17.16
C VAL A 300 1.53 -7.35 -16.52
N GLY A 301 2.55 -7.90 -17.19
CA GLY A 301 3.30 -9.05 -16.65
C GLY A 301 4.03 -8.73 -15.34
N ASN A 302 4.60 -7.53 -15.20
CA ASN A 302 5.26 -7.07 -13.99
C ASN A 302 4.25 -6.79 -12.87
N TRP A 303 3.12 -6.18 -13.23
CA TRP A 303 2.00 -5.96 -12.31
C TRP A 303 1.42 -7.27 -11.77
N LEU A 304 1.24 -8.29 -12.64
CA LEU A 304 0.78 -9.62 -12.22
C LEU A 304 1.75 -10.30 -11.25
N ARG A 305 3.07 -10.13 -11.44
CA ARG A 305 4.09 -10.61 -10.48
C ARG A 305 3.92 -9.94 -9.11
N GLN A 306 3.79 -8.63 -9.08
CA GLN A 306 3.59 -7.87 -7.85
C GLN A 306 2.27 -8.26 -7.15
N ARG A 307 1.16 -8.30 -7.87
CA ARG A 307 -0.16 -8.60 -7.32
C ARG A 307 -0.29 -10.04 -6.85
N SER A 308 0.27 -11.01 -7.57
CA SER A 308 0.27 -12.39 -7.11
C SER A 308 1.08 -12.56 -5.81
N ARG A 309 2.21 -11.84 -5.66
CA ARG A 309 2.97 -11.81 -4.41
C ARG A 309 2.14 -11.23 -3.26
N TRP A 310 1.44 -10.11 -3.47
CA TRP A 310 0.60 -9.49 -2.44
C TRP A 310 -0.54 -10.40 -2.02
N LEU A 311 -1.30 -10.96 -2.96
CA LEU A 311 -2.39 -11.87 -2.64
C LEU A 311 -1.91 -13.15 -1.96
N LYS A 312 -0.73 -13.68 -2.36
CA LYS A 312 -0.08 -14.79 -1.66
C LYS A 312 0.21 -14.44 -0.21
N GLY A 313 0.74 -13.26 0.04
CA GLY A 313 1.01 -12.76 1.41
C GLY A 313 -0.24 -12.59 2.24
N TYR A 314 -1.34 -12.11 1.65
CA TYR A 314 -2.65 -12.07 2.33
C TYR A 314 -3.09 -13.46 2.80
N ILE A 315 -2.95 -14.47 1.94
CA ILE A 315 -3.29 -15.86 2.30
C ILE A 315 -2.33 -16.38 3.38
N GLN A 316 -1.02 -16.13 3.27
CA GLN A 316 -0.04 -16.52 4.30
C GLN A 316 -0.38 -15.90 5.66
N THR A 317 -0.56 -14.57 5.71
CA THR A 317 -0.91 -13.85 6.93
C THR A 317 -2.23 -14.39 7.52
N TYR A 318 -3.23 -14.63 6.69
CA TYR A 318 -4.48 -15.22 7.14
C TYR A 318 -4.25 -16.60 7.79
N LEU A 319 -3.54 -17.50 7.13
CA LEU A 319 -3.26 -18.85 7.63
C LEU A 319 -2.44 -18.81 8.94
N VAL A 320 -1.43 -17.95 9.01
CA VAL A 320 -0.60 -17.79 10.23
C VAL A 320 -1.45 -17.36 11.42
N HIS A 321 -2.23 -16.29 11.27
CA HIS A 321 -3.05 -15.76 12.36
C HIS A 321 -4.23 -16.68 12.72
N MET A 322 -4.78 -17.42 11.76
CA MET A 322 -5.90 -18.36 11.98
C MET A 322 -5.48 -19.74 12.48
N ARG A 323 -4.22 -19.96 12.86
CA ARG A 323 -3.79 -21.20 13.52
C ARG A 323 -4.50 -21.45 14.87
N SER A 324 -4.86 -20.37 15.54
CA SER A 324 -5.58 -20.39 16.81
C SER A 324 -6.68 -19.31 16.83
N PRO A 325 -7.81 -19.55 16.14
CA PRO A 325 -8.84 -18.52 15.92
C PRO A 325 -9.45 -18.00 17.22
N LEU A 326 -9.60 -18.85 18.23
CA LEU A 326 -10.11 -18.45 19.54
C LEU A 326 -9.13 -17.53 20.30
N ARG A 327 -7.82 -17.81 20.19
CA ARG A 327 -6.78 -16.94 20.75
C ARG A 327 -6.76 -15.60 19.99
N LEU A 328 -6.79 -15.62 18.67
CA LEU A 328 -6.86 -14.42 17.85
C LEU A 328 -8.06 -13.55 18.22
N ARG A 329 -9.25 -14.16 18.39
CA ARG A 329 -10.45 -13.45 18.80
C ARG A 329 -10.32 -12.84 20.20
N ARG A 330 -9.65 -13.52 21.16
CA ARG A 330 -9.40 -12.99 22.51
C ARG A 330 -8.44 -11.78 22.45
N GLU A 331 -7.37 -11.86 21.67
CA GLU A 331 -6.36 -10.81 21.54
C GLU A 331 -6.91 -9.57 20.81
N LEU A 332 -7.62 -9.75 19.69
CA LEU A 332 -8.18 -8.66 18.90
C LEU A 332 -9.52 -8.12 19.46
N GLY A 333 -10.26 -8.95 20.18
CA GLY A 333 -11.69 -8.73 20.44
C GLY A 333 -12.55 -9.07 19.22
N THR A 334 -13.86 -9.30 19.43
CA THR A 334 -14.77 -9.80 18.38
C THR A 334 -14.86 -8.86 17.17
N ARG A 335 -14.95 -7.55 17.41
CA ARG A 335 -15.07 -6.55 16.35
C ARG A 335 -13.86 -6.54 15.41
N ASN A 336 -12.64 -6.51 15.98
CA ASN A 336 -11.41 -6.49 15.19
C ASN A 336 -11.12 -7.84 14.54
N PHE A 337 -11.54 -8.94 15.18
CA PHE A 337 -11.51 -10.27 14.60
C PHE A 337 -12.40 -10.35 13.34
N LEU A 338 -13.61 -9.81 13.35
CA LEU A 338 -14.48 -9.74 12.19
C LEU A 338 -13.89 -8.84 11.09
N ALA A 339 -13.33 -7.69 11.47
CA ALA A 339 -12.62 -6.83 10.51
C ALA A 339 -11.44 -7.55 9.86
N PHE A 340 -10.66 -8.33 10.62
CA PHE A 340 -9.59 -9.16 10.08
C PHE A 340 -10.11 -10.18 9.06
N GLN A 341 -11.26 -10.85 9.32
CA GLN A 341 -11.87 -11.77 8.36
C GLN A 341 -12.22 -11.06 7.04
N MET A 342 -12.75 -9.82 7.12
CA MET A 342 -13.13 -9.04 5.93
C MET A 342 -11.92 -8.48 5.18
N LEU A 343 -10.92 -7.96 5.89
CA LEU A 343 -9.76 -7.31 5.28
C LEU A 343 -8.78 -8.32 4.69
N VAL A 344 -8.41 -9.33 5.47
CA VAL A 344 -7.34 -10.25 5.14
C VAL A 344 -7.88 -11.55 4.52
N GLY A 345 -8.96 -12.10 5.08
CA GLY A 345 -9.53 -13.36 4.60
C GLY A 345 -10.39 -13.20 3.33
N ALA A 346 -11.34 -12.28 3.34
CA ALA A 346 -12.31 -12.16 2.25
C ALA A 346 -11.70 -11.57 0.96
N THR A 347 -10.63 -10.77 1.05
CA THR A 347 -10.01 -10.12 -0.13
C THR A 347 -9.49 -11.15 -1.17
N PRO A 348 -8.62 -12.12 -0.84
CA PRO A 348 -8.18 -13.12 -1.81
C PRO A 348 -9.32 -14.06 -2.25
N VAL A 349 -10.24 -14.40 -1.34
CA VAL A 349 -11.39 -15.27 -1.65
C VAL A 349 -12.29 -14.61 -2.70
N ALA A 350 -12.60 -13.31 -2.54
CA ALA A 350 -13.38 -12.57 -3.53
C ALA A 350 -12.69 -12.57 -4.91
N ALA A 351 -11.38 -12.32 -4.96
CA ALA A 351 -10.63 -12.33 -6.22
C ALA A 351 -10.63 -13.71 -6.90
N LEU A 352 -10.61 -14.81 -6.14
CA LEU A 352 -10.68 -16.18 -6.67
C LEU A 352 -12.07 -16.55 -7.21
N ILE A 353 -13.15 -16.09 -6.54
CA ILE A 353 -14.53 -16.45 -6.86
C ILE A 353 -15.11 -15.59 -8.00
N ASN A 354 -14.67 -14.34 -8.13
CA ASN A 354 -15.19 -13.39 -9.13
C ASN A 354 -15.33 -13.98 -10.55
N PRO A 355 -14.32 -14.61 -11.16
CA PRO A 355 -14.45 -15.12 -12.53
C PRO A 355 -15.48 -16.24 -12.66
N LEU A 356 -15.69 -17.01 -11.59
CA LEU A 356 -16.71 -18.08 -11.57
C LEU A 356 -18.12 -17.47 -11.56
N LEU A 357 -18.36 -16.44 -10.75
CA LEU A 357 -19.65 -15.76 -10.71
C LEU A 357 -19.96 -15.05 -12.03
N TRP A 358 -18.97 -14.41 -12.63
CA TRP A 358 -19.14 -13.77 -13.94
C TRP A 358 -19.39 -14.77 -15.03
N GLY A 359 -18.68 -15.91 -15.01
CA GLY A 359 -18.91 -17.01 -15.94
C GLY A 359 -20.32 -17.59 -15.80
N LEU A 360 -20.80 -17.84 -14.58
CA LEU A 360 -22.17 -18.29 -14.33
C LEU A 360 -23.21 -17.28 -14.80
N THR A 361 -22.99 -15.99 -14.53
CA THR A 361 -23.89 -14.93 -14.98
C THR A 361 -23.96 -14.86 -16.50
N ALA A 362 -22.81 -14.87 -17.18
CA ALA A 362 -22.75 -14.87 -18.64
C ALA A 362 -23.41 -16.13 -19.24
N ALA A 363 -23.13 -17.31 -18.68
CA ALA A 363 -23.75 -18.55 -19.10
C ALA A 363 -25.29 -18.50 -18.95
N TYR A 364 -25.79 -17.96 -17.83
CA TYR A 364 -27.23 -17.81 -17.62
C TYR A 364 -27.85 -16.87 -18.65
N VAL A 365 -27.23 -15.71 -18.89
CA VAL A 365 -27.75 -14.73 -19.86
C VAL A 365 -27.80 -15.30 -21.28
N VAL A 366 -26.78 -16.09 -21.67
CA VAL A 366 -26.69 -16.67 -23.02
C VAL A 366 -27.60 -17.88 -23.19
N THR A 367 -27.69 -18.76 -22.18
CA THR A 367 -28.36 -20.06 -22.32
C THR A 367 -29.77 -20.13 -21.74
N GLY A 368 -30.14 -19.19 -20.83
CA GLY A 368 -31.39 -19.28 -20.07
C GLY A 368 -31.48 -20.53 -19.18
N SER A 369 -30.32 -21.13 -18.80
CA SER A 369 -30.25 -22.43 -18.12
C SER A 369 -31.12 -22.49 -16.86
N SER A 370 -32.13 -23.38 -16.86
CA SER A 370 -32.95 -23.63 -15.67
C SER A 370 -32.14 -24.16 -14.50
N PHE A 371 -31.07 -24.92 -14.77
CA PHE A 371 -30.13 -25.35 -13.71
C PHE A 371 -29.53 -24.18 -12.98
N ILE A 372 -28.99 -23.18 -13.70
CA ILE A 372 -28.39 -21.97 -13.08
C ILE A 372 -29.45 -21.17 -12.33
N ALA A 373 -30.66 -21.05 -12.88
CA ALA A 373 -31.77 -20.38 -12.20
C ALA A 373 -32.13 -21.04 -10.86
N HIS A 374 -32.12 -22.37 -10.79
CA HIS A 374 -32.38 -23.10 -9.53
C HIS A 374 -31.28 -22.94 -8.48
N LEU A 375 -30.03 -22.61 -8.86
CA LEU A 375 -28.95 -22.31 -7.91
C LEU A 375 -29.19 -21.04 -7.08
N PHE A 376 -30.05 -20.15 -7.59
CA PHE A 376 -30.34 -18.86 -6.95
C PHE A 376 -31.84 -18.75 -6.64
N PRO A 377 -32.32 -19.37 -5.54
CA PRO A 377 -33.69 -19.14 -5.08
C PRO A 377 -33.98 -17.65 -4.95
N SER A 378 -35.24 -17.24 -5.07
CA SER A 378 -35.64 -15.83 -5.19
C SER A 378 -34.95 -14.91 -4.17
N SER A 379 -34.85 -15.29 -2.90
CA SER A 379 -34.17 -14.52 -1.86
C SER A 379 -32.67 -14.34 -2.15
N VAL A 380 -31.97 -15.41 -2.54
CA VAL A 380 -30.53 -15.38 -2.89
C VAL A 380 -30.31 -14.55 -4.15
N PHE A 381 -31.18 -14.73 -5.16
CA PHE A 381 -31.14 -14.00 -6.42
C PHE A 381 -31.27 -12.48 -6.22
N TYR A 382 -32.27 -12.02 -5.48
CA TYR A 382 -32.43 -10.57 -5.22
C TYR A 382 -31.28 -9.98 -4.42
N VAL A 383 -30.80 -10.67 -3.38
CA VAL A 383 -29.62 -10.23 -2.63
C VAL A 383 -28.40 -10.23 -3.54
N GLY A 384 -28.26 -11.21 -4.42
CA GLY A 384 -27.18 -11.29 -5.41
C GLY A 384 -27.19 -10.12 -6.40
N ILE A 385 -28.33 -9.79 -6.98
CA ILE A 385 -28.50 -8.64 -7.90
C ILE A 385 -28.16 -7.34 -7.16
N VAL A 386 -28.77 -7.12 -6.01
CA VAL A 386 -28.51 -5.90 -5.22
C VAL A 386 -27.02 -5.79 -4.87
N SER A 387 -26.38 -6.87 -4.44
CA SER A 387 -24.95 -6.90 -4.12
C SER A 387 -24.09 -6.65 -5.35
N MET A 388 -24.44 -7.24 -6.51
CA MET A 388 -23.70 -7.07 -7.76
C MET A 388 -23.83 -5.63 -8.28
N VAL A 389 -25.04 -5.10 -8.35
CA VAL A 389 -25.30 -3.76 -8.90
C VAL A 389 -24.74 -2.70 -7.95
N ILE A 390 -25.19 -2.67 -6.69
CA ILE A 390 -24.75 -1.68 -5.70
C ILE A 390 -23.26 -1.83 -5.41
N GLY A 391 -22.76 -3.07 -5.25
CA GLY A 391 -21.36 -3.33 -4.96
C GLY A 391 -20.42 -2.82 -6.04
N ASN A 392 -20.74 -3.07 -7.32
CA ASN A 392 -19.94 -2.58 -8.44
C ASN A 392 -20.00 -1.04 -8.55
N PHE A 393 -21.18 -0.44 -8.43
CA PHE A 393 -21.30 1.02 -8.44
C PHE A 393 -20.57 1.67 -7.27
N VAL A 394 -20.72 1.16 -6.08
CA VAL A 394 -20.00 1.64 -4.89
C VAL A 394 -18.50 1.53 -5.11
N PHE A 395 -18.00 0.43 -5.67
CA PHE A 395 -16.57 0.26 -5.88
C PHE A 395 -16.01 1.21 -6.96
N ILE A 396 -16.76 1.41 -8.07
CA ILE A 396 -16.40 2.42 -9.08
C ILE A 396 -16.39 3.82 -8.45
N TYR A 397 -17.42 4.14 -7.66
CA TYR A 397 -17.52 5.40 -6.93
C TYR A 397 -16.30 5.61 -6.00
N TYR A 398 -15.82 4.56 -5.36
CA TYR A 398 -14.60 4.56 -4.57
C TYR A 398 -13.38 4.99 -5.38
N LEU A 399 -13.16 4.34 -6.51
CA LEU A 399 -12.01 4.63 -7.36
C LEU A 399 -12.09 6.06 -7.91
N VAL A 400 -13.30 6.52 -8.29
CA VAL A 400 -13.52 7.91 -8.69
C VAL A 400 -13.19 8.87 -7.55
N THR A 401 -13.64 8.58 -6.33
CA THR A 401 -13.32 9.41 -5.15
C THR A 401 -11.82 9.42 -4.87
N GLY A 402 -11.13 8.27 -4.97
CA GLY A 402 -9.67 8.20 -4.88
C GLY A 402 -8.98 9.11 -5.89
N CYS A 403 -9.43 9.10 -7.16
CA CYS A 403 -8.92 10.02 -8.17
C CYS A 403 -9.14 11.50 -7.80
N MET A 404 -10.30 11.82 -7.21
CA MET A 404 -10.61 13.21 -6.81
C MET A 404 -9.74 13.68 -5.65
N LEU A 405 -9.49 12.82 -4.65
CA LEU A 405 -8.64 13.13 -3.52
C LEU A 405 -7.18 13.38 -3.93
N LEU A 406 -6.69 12.63 -4.92
CA LEU A 406 -5.34 12.80 -5.48
C LEU A 406 -5.26 13.90 -6.57
N SER A 407 -6.34 14.66 -6.78
CA SER A 407 -6.43 15.65 -7.88
C SER A 407 -6.23 15.07 -9.29
N HIS A 408 -6.40 13.76 -9.45
CA HIS A 408 -6.28 13.06 -10.74
C HIS A 408 -7.62 13.03 -11.50
N HIS A 409 -8.28 14.17 -11.63
CA HIS A 409 -9.64 14.31 -12.20
C HIS A 409 -9.77 13.69 -13.61
N ARG A 410 -8.72 13.79 -14.45
CA ARG A 410 -8.71 13.22 -15.80
C ARG A 410 -8.78 11.68 -15.81
N ASN A 411 -8.43 11.03 -14.71
CA ASN A 411 -8.47 9.57 -14.60
C ASN A 411 -9.86 9.04 -14.25
N ALA A 412 -10.76 9.85 -13.70
CA ALA A 412 -12.07 9.43 -13.19
C ALA A 412 -12.91 8.66 -14.22
N LYS A 413 -12.94 9.12 -15.49
CA LYS A 413 -13.70 8.44 -16.56
C LYS A 413 -13.23 7.01 -16.84
N TRP A 414 -11.95 6.71 -16.58
CA TRP A 414 -11.37 5.38 -16.81
C TRP A 414 -11.77 4.37 -15.72
N MET A 415 -12.31 4.84 -14.60
CA MET A 415 -12.73 3.96 -13.50
C MET A 415 -13.92 3.08 -13.87
N LEU A 416 -14.67 3.44 -14.91
CA LEU A 416 -15.71 2.57 -15.49
C LEU A 416 -15.15 1.26 -16.06
N LEU A 417 -13.83 1.21 -16.36
CA LEU A 417 -13.14 0.02 -16.82
C LEU A 417 -12.56 -0.84 -15.67
N ALA A 418 -12.87 -0.51 -14.43
CA ALA A 418 -12.47 -1.30 -13.25
C ALA A 418 -12.81 -2.81 -13.35
N PRO A 419 -13.93 -3.23 -13.97
CA PRO A 419 -14.18 -4.66 -14.18
C PRO A 419 -13.05 -5.41 -14.89
N LEU A 420 -12.38 -4.80 -15.87
CA LEU A 420 -11.22 -5.42 -16.54
C LEU A 420 -10.03 -5.59 -15.59
N TYR A 421 -9.83 -4.62 -14.69
CA TYR A 421 -8.80 -4.68 -13.66
C TYR A 421 -9.07 -5.81 -12.65
N TRP A 422 -10.33 -6.07 -12.31
CA TRP A 422 -10.69 -7.18 -11.41
C TRP A 422 -10.45 -8.55 -12.06
N LEU A 423 -10.59 -8.68 -13.37
CA LEU A 423 -10.18 -9.90 -14.06
C LEU A 423 -8.68 -10.16 -13.93
N LEU A 424 -7.85 -9.11 -14.09
CA LEU A 424 -6.41 -9.22 -13.84
C LEU A 424 -6.10 -9.59 -12.39
N MET A 425 -6.84 -9.01 -11.41
CA MET A 425 -6.72 -9.39 -10.00
C MET A 425 -7.05 -10.86 -9.76
N SER A 426 -8.06 -11.39 -10.45
CA SER A 426 -8.44 -12.81 -10.37
C SER A 426 -7.33 -13.72 -10.93
N ILE A 427 -6.72 -13.36 -12.06
CA ILE A 427 -5.56 -14.08 -12.61
C ILE A 427 -4.40 -14.07 -11.60
N ALA A 428 -4.13 -12.92 -10.99
CA ALA A 428 -3.10 -12.79 -9.95
C ALA A 428 -3.42 -13.65 -8.71
N ALA A 429 -4.69 -13.76 -8.31
CA ALA A 429 -5.13 -14.57 -7.17
C ALA A 429 -4.94 -16.08 -7.42
N TRP A 430 -5.31 -16.58 -8.58
CA TRP A 430 -5.08 -17.98 -8.94
C TRP A 430 -3.60 -18.31 -9.04
N LYS A 431 -2.79 -17.41 -9.64
CA LYS A 431 -1.33 -17.53 -9.64
C LYS A 431 -0.77 -17.56 -8.20
N ALA A 432 -1.31 -16.72 -7.30
CA ALA A 432 -0.89 -16.66 -5.90
C ALA A 432 -1.14 -18.00 -5.18
N VAL A 433 -2.29 -18.64 -5.39
CA VAL A 433 -2.60 -19.96 -4.80
C VAL A 433 -1.64 -21.02 -5.31
N ILE A 434 -1.40 -21.08 -6.62
CA ILE A 434 -0.45 -22.03 -7.23
C ILE A 434 0.95 -21.83 -6.65
N GLN A 435 1.41 -20.58 -6.56
CA GLN A 435 2.72 -20.27 -5.97
C GLN A 435 2.79 -20.59 -4.47
N LEU A 436 1.71 -20.39 -3.73
CA LEU A 436 1.66 -20.71 -2.31
C LEU A 436 1.85 -22.21 -2.06
N MET A 437 1.26 -23.05 -2.92
CA MET A 437 1.39 -24.51 -2.84
C MET A 437 2.78 -24.99 -3.26
N ALA A 438 3.36 -24.42 -4.32
CA ALA A 438 4.61 -24.89 -4.90
C ALA A 438 5.85 -24.24 -4.25
N ARG A 439 5.79 -22.95 -3.94
CA ARG A 439 6.93 -22.14 -3.46
C ARG A 439 6.45 -21.05 -2.50
N PRO A 440 6.05 -21.37 -1.25
CA PRO A 440 5.40 -20.45 -0.32
C PRO A 440 6.27 -19.21 -0.01
N HIS A 441 7.57 -19.36 0.18
CA HIS A 441 8.48 -18.28 0.58
C HIS A 441 9.20 -17.61 -0.60
N TYR A 442 8.86 -17.98 -1.84
CA TYR A 442 9.49 -17.38 -3.01
C TYR A 442 9.06 -15.91 -3.16
N TRP A 443 10.05 -15.02 -3.06
CA TRP A 443 9.87 -13.60 -3.32
C TRP A 443 10.02 -13.33 -4.81
N GLU A 444 8.91 -13.13 -5.51
CA GLU A 444 8.93 -12.78 -6.92
C GLU A 444 9.26 -11.29 -7.08
N LYS A 445 10.54 -11.00 -7.44
CA LYS A 445 11.00 -9.63 -7.60
C LYS A 445 10.24 -8.94 -8.74
N THR A 446 9.88 -7.69 -8.51
CA THR A 446 9.32 -6.75 -9.49
C THR A 446 10.46 -5.89 -10.03
N SER A 447 10.45 -5.58 -11.32
CA SER A 447 11.41 -4.63 -11.91
C SER A 447 10.90 -3.20 -11.66
N HIS A 448 11.78 -2.30 -11.23
CA HIS A 448 11.54 -0.89 -11.01
C HIS A 448 12.37 -0.06 -12.01
N GLY A 449 12.08 1.23 -12.14
CA GLY A 449 12.82 2.11 -13.06
C GLY A 449 12.40 2.04 -14.53
N LEU A 450 11.24 1.44 -14.82
CA LEU A 450 10.73 1.26 -16.19
C LEU A 450 10.48 2.60 -16.91
N VAL A 451 10.09 3.64 -16.18
CA VAL A 451 9.87 4.99 -16.73
C VAL A 451 11.21 5.62 -17.13
N ALA A 452 12.26 5.43 -16.34
CA ALA A 452 13.58 5.94 -16.66
C ALA A 452 14.22 5.22 -17.87
N GLU A 453 13.88 3.95 -18.11
CA GLU A 453 14.25 3.23 -19.33
C GLU A 453 13.51 3.79 -20.56
N GLU A 454 12.21 4.07 -20.44
CA GLU A 454 11.39 4.65 -21.50
C GLU A 454 11.85 6.08 -21.84
N GLU A 455 12.14 6.92 -20.83
CA GLU A 455 12.69 8.27 -21.02
C GLU A 455 14.05 8.24 -21.72
N ARG A 456 14.99 7.37 -21.32
CA ARG A 456 16.29 7.20 -22.00
C ARG A 456 16.15 6.65 -23.42
N ALA A 457 15.20 5.73 -23.65
CA ALA A 457 14.94 5.20 -24.99
C ALA A 457 14.39 6.29 -25.93
N ILE A 458 13.57 7.22 -25.40
CA ILE A 458 13.04 8.37 -26.14
C ILE A 458 14.16 9.38 -26.44
N GLU A 459 15.04 9.68 -25.48
CA GLU A 459 16.20 10.57 -25.67
C GLU A 459 17.24 10.00 -26.63
N ALA A 460 17.37 8.68 -26.71
CA ALA A 460 18.28 7.99 -27.63
C ALA A 460 17.78 7.92 -29.09
N THR A 461 16.50 8.27 -29.34
CA THR A 461 15.93 8.28 -30.69
C THR A 461 16.02 9.69 -31.24
N PRO A 462 16.88 9.98 -32.25
CA PRO A 462 16.97 11.30 -32.84
C PRO A 462 15.75 11.58 -33.73
N GLY A 463 14.83 12.38 -33.26
CA GLY A 463 13.69 12.81 -34.05
C GLY A 463 12.57 13.46 -33.22
N ASP A 464 12.48 14.78 -33.34
CA ASP A 464 11.31 15.63 -33.01
C ASP A 464 10.57 15.40 -31.67
N TRP A 465 11.29 15.41 -30.54
CA TRP A 465 10.64 15.51 -29.24
C TRP A 465 10.57 16.97 -28.78
N ARG A 466 9.36 17.53 -28.73
CA ARG A 466 9.10 18.74 -27.95
C ARG A 466 8.62 18.33 -26.56
N PRO A 467 9.26 18.79 -25.46
CA PRO A 467 8.77 18.53 -24.12
C PRO A 467 7.35 19.12 -23.99
N HIS A 468 6.37 18.29 -23.70
CA HIS A 468 5.15 18.78 -23.10
C HIS A 468 5.53 19.34 -21.71
N VAL A 469 5.81 20.65 -21.69
CA VAL A 469 5.82 21.41 -20.47
C VAL A 469 4.47 21.12 -19.80
N LEU A 470 4.51 20.52 -18.62
CA LEU A 470 3.36 20.41 -17.78
C LEU A 470 3.02 21.83 -17.32
N ASP A 471 2.22 22.55 -18.13
CA ASP A 471 1.49 23.73 -17.70
C ASP A 471 0.43 23.27 -16.67
N GLY A 472 0.93 22.92 -15.50
CA GLY A 472 0.12 22.82 -14.29
C GLY A 472 -0.06 24.21 -13.75
N GLU A 473 -0.97 24.98 -14.32
CA GLU A 473 -1.52 26.13 -13.62
C GLU A 473 -2.12 25.64 -12.31
N LEU A 474 -1.41 25.95 -11.23
CA LEU A 474 -1.98 25.93 -9.89
C LEU A 474 -3.22 26.83 -9.91
N PRO A 475 -4.38 26.41 -9.42
CA PRO A 475 -5.53 27.29 -9.28
C PRO A 475 -5.13 28.43 -8.33
N ARG A 476 -4.87 29.59 -8.86
CA ARG A 476 -4.77 30.84 -8.10
C ARG A 476 -6.17 31.13 -7.57
N ASN A 477 -6.44 30.67 -6.35
CA ASN A 477 -7.54 31.22 -5.57
C ASN A 477 -7.28 32.70 -5.38
N GLY A 478 -8.25 33.50 -5.84
CA GLY A 478 -8.20 34.95 -5.82
C GLY A 478 -7.89 35.52 -4.45
N LEU A 479 -6.75 36.17 -4.36
CA LEU A 479 -6.38 37.24 -3.44
C LEU A 479 -5.04 37.81 -3.94
N ALA A 480 -5.03 38.48 -5.08
CA ALA A 480 -3.90 39.29 -5.53
C ALA A 480 -4.41 40.48 -6.35
N GLY A 481 -5.28 41.27 -5.73
CA GLY A 481 -5.69 42.60 -6.22
C GLY A 481 -5.05 43.74 -5.45
N GLY A 482 -3.89 43.56 -4.82
CA GLY A 482 -3.32 44.59 -3.95
C GLY A 482 -1.85 45.04 -4.20
N HIS A 483 -1.05 44.24 -4.88
CA HIS A 483 0.39 44.51 -4.93
C HIS A 483 0.94 45.03 -6.27
N GLN A 484 0.17 45.07 -7.35
CA GLN A 484 0.63 45.69 -8.61
C GLN A 484 0.35 47.21 -8.69
N ALA A 485 -0.57 47.75 -7.88
CA ALA A 485 -0.82 49.19 -7.82
C ALA A 485 0.30 49.95 -7.06
N ALA A 486 0.95 49.33 -6.10
CA ALA A 486 2.01 49.93 -5.31
C ALA A 486 3.37 50.04 -6.06
N ALA A 487 3.69 49.07 -6.93
CA ALA A 487 4.93 49.08 -7.72
C ALA A 487 4.89 50.08 -8.87
N SER A 488 3.73 50.41 -9.42
CA SER A 488 3.54 51.42 -10.49
C SER A 488 3.58 52.84 -9.96
N ALA A 489 3.17 53.09 -8.73
CA ALA A 489 3.23 54.40 -8.07
C ALA A 489 4.69 54.79 -7.69
N ALA A 490 5.48 53.85 -7.19
CA ALA A 490 6.89 54.10 -6.83
C ALA A 490 7.81 54.35 -8.04
N ALA A 491 7.46 53.86 -9.23
CA ALA A 491 8.21 54.09 -10.48
C ALA A 491 7.88 55.46 -11.10
N ARG A 492 6.70 56.06 -10.82
CA ARG A 492 6.33 57.40 -11.32
C ARG A 492 6.93 58.54 -10.47
N ASP A 493 7.11 58.35 -9.17
CA ASP A 493 7.74 59.37 -8.31
C ASP A 493 9.27 59.46 -8.50
N ARG A 494 9.96 58.38 -8.90
CA ARG A 494 11.39 58.47 -9.27
C ARG A 494 11.68 59.19 -10.59
N LYS A 495 10.73 59.30 -11.49
CA LYS A 495 10.90 60.09 -12.73
C LYS A 495 10.60 61.55 -12.59
N ARG A 496 9.87 61.99 -11.54
CA ARG A 496 9.63 63.41 -11.21
C ARG A 496 10.74 64.09 -10.40
N ALA A 497 11.56 63.27 -9.70
CA ALA A 497 12.68 63.83 -8.90
C ALA A 497 13.98 64.09 -9.69
N VAL A 498 14.04 63.70 -10.97
CA VAL A 498 15.25 63.86 -11.81
C VAL A 498 15.08 65.00 -12.85
N SER A 499 13.91 65.64 -12.97
CA SER A 499 13.65 66.72 -13.94
C SER A 499 13.41 68.12 -13.32
N GLY A 500 13.75 68.34 -12.05
CA GLY A 500 13.56 69.61 -11.36
C GLY A 500 14.83 70.10 -10.67
N GLY A 501 15.89 70.36 -11.42
CA GLY A 501 17.10 70.96 -10.86
C GLY A 501 18.04 71.49 -11.94
N PHE A 502 17.67 72.61 -12.53
CA PHE A 502 18.61 73.63 -13.08
C PHE A 502 17.79 74.79 -13.65
N GLN A 503 17.57 75.79 -12.83
CA GLN A 503 17.73 77.24 -13.13
C GLN A 503 17.64 77.98 -11.81
#